data_f7e89efbe26625a1c17fc4976ee5e753
#
_entry.id   f7e89efbe26625a1c17fc4976ee5e753
#
_cell.length_a   1.000
_cell.length_b   1.000
_cell.length_c   1.000
_cell.angle_alpha   90.00
_cell.angle_beta   90.00
_cell.angle_gamma   90.00
#
_symmetry.space_group_name_H-M   'P 1'
#
loop_
_entity.id
_entity.type
_entity.pdbx_description
1 polymer ?
#
loop_
_entity_poly.entity_id
_entity_poly.type
_entity_poly.pdbx_seq_one_letter_code
_entity_poly.pdbx_strand_id
1 'polypeptide(L)'
;MPDSKKSNLLDQVRIVLVNTSDCRNIGSAARAMKTMGLSQLVLVDPIEMPNGQAQALAAGATDVLANAKVVSTLSEAIEDCGLVVGTSARSRTLPWPMLEPRGCGEKMIIEASEYPVALVFGRESSGLTNDELQLCHFHVQIPANPEYSSLNLAMAVQTLSYEVRTSYLLSIDDKQQEHSTGNGAYIGKRDIGTKTFKAKSEDDELYPVTEETERFYQHFENALKGTGFITQSHPGLVMTKLRRLFNRARPDVKEIKMMRGILASIERASVDRVLDKNVKR
;
A
#
# COMPACT_ATOMS: atom_id res chain seq x y z
N MET A 1 2.59 22.18 28.84
CA MET A 1 2.54 21.73 27.45
C MET A 1 1.85 20.38 27.45
N PRO A 2 0.74 20.17 26.73
CA PRO A 2 0.06 18.88 26.76
C PRO A 2 0.92 17.85 26.02
N ASP A 3 1.09 16.68 26.66
CA ASP A 3 1.75 15.51 26.09
C ASP A 3 1.22 15.21 24.69
N SER A 4 2.11 15.27 23.70
CA SER A 4 1.85 14.73 22.38
C SER A 4 1.62 13.23 22.57
N LYS A 5 0.36 12.77 22.52
CA LYS A 5 0.03 11.35 22.37
C LYS A 5 0.84 10.85 21.16
N LYS A 6 1.89 10.07 21.40
CA LYS A 6 2.53 9.29 20.34
C LYS A 6 1.42 8.45 19.71
N SER A 7 1.04 8.78 18.48
CA SER A 7 0.06 8.00 17.74
C SER A 7 0.57 6.56 17.67
N ASN A 8 -0.30 5.61 18.03
CA ASN A 8 0.04 4.21 17.92
C ASN A 8 0.30 3.91 16.42
N LEU A 9 1.46 3.33 16.07
CA LEU A 9 1.81 3.02 14.68
C LEU A 9 0.73 2.18 13.96
N LEU A 10 0.00 1.35 14.72
CA LEU A 10 -1.11 0.57 14.18
C LEU A 10 -2.29 1.44 13.72
N ASP A 11 -2.45 2.65 14.24
CA ASP A 11 -3.49 3.60 13.80
C ASP A 11 -3.18 4.20 12.42
N GLN A 12 -1.94 4.08 11.95
CA GLN A 12 -1.52 4.47 10.60
C GLN A 12 -1.70 3.35 9.56
N VAL A 13 -2.02 2.13 10.00
CA VAL A 13 -2.19 0.98 9.11
C VAL A 13 -3.66 0.86 8.70
N ARG A 14 -3.92 1.05 7.43
CA ARG A 14 -5.24 0.99 6.80
C ARG A 14 -5.44 -0.35 6.10
N ILE A 15 -6.53 -1.03 6.39
CA ILE A 15 -6.99 -2.20 5.65
C ILE A 15 -8.04 -1.75 4.65
N VAL A 16 -7.82 -2.01 3.37
CA VAL A 16 -8.70 -1.61 2.27
C VAL A 16 -9.29 -2.86 1.63
N LEU A 17 -10.62 -2.97 1.59
CA LEU A 17 -11.36 -4.05 0.95
C LEU A 17 -12.04 -3.52 -0.30
N VAL A 18 -11.72 -4.09 -1.46
CA VAL A 18 -12.21 -3.61 -2.76
C VAL A 18 -13.32 -4.51 -3.30
N ASN A 19 -14.48 -3.94 -3.58
CA ASN A 19 -15.66 -4.60 -4.17
C ASN A 19 -16.02 -5.91 -3.48
N THR A 20 -15.99 -5.95 -2.15
CA THR A 20 -16.34 -7.13 -1.36
C THR A 20 -17.80 -7.52 -1.63
N SER A 21 -18.02 -8.76 -2.05
CA SER A 21 -19.33 -9.25 -2.47
C SER A 21 -20.19 -9.79 -1.32
N ASP A 22 -19.58 -10.19 -0.22
CA ASP A 22 -20.25 -10.78 0.94
C ASP A 22 -19.93 -9.95 2.21
N CYS A 23 -20.94 -9.29 2.76
CA CYS A 23 -20.80 -8.48 3.97
C CYS A 23 -20.30 -9.27 5.18
N ARG A 24 -20.48 -10.59 5.20
CA ARG A 24 -19.98 -11.49 6.25
C ARG A 24 -18.44 -11.51 6.26
N ASN A 25 -17.79 -11.39 5.09
CA ASN A 25 -16.35 -11.24 5.00
C ASN A 25 -15.87 -9.90 5.58
N ILE A 26 -16.65 -8.82 5.38
CA ILE A 26 -16.34 -7.51 5.98
C ILE A 26 -16.40 -7.62 7.52
N GLY A 27 -17.44 -8.25 8.06
CA GLY A 27 -17.58 -8.47 9.51
C GLY A 27 -16.43 -9.30 10.09
N SER A 28 -16.10 -10.41 9.42
CA SER A 28 -14.99 -11.28 9.84
C SER A 28 -13.64 -10.59 9.72
N ALA A 29 -13.43 -9.76 8.70
CA ALA A 29 -12.21 -8.94 8.55
C ALA A 29 -12.10 -7.89 9.66
N ALA A 30 -13.18 -7.20 10.02
CA ALA A 30 -13.20 -6.26 11.12
C ALA A 30 -12.78 -6.94 12.45
N ARG A 31 -13.27 -8.17 12.69
CA ARG A 31 -12.86 -8.97 13.84
C ARG A 31 -11.38 -9.32 13.80
N ALA A 32 -10.88 -9.75 12.65
CA ALA A 32 -9.47 -10.05 12.45
C ALA A 32 -8.59 -8.82 12.74
N MET A 33 -8.96 -7.66 12.20
CA MET A 33 -8.27 -6.39 12.42
C MET A 33 -8.20 -6.03 13.90
N LYS A 34 -9.35 -6.01 14.59
CA LYS A 34 -9.42 -5.64 16.00
C LYS A 34 -8.60 -6.59 16.89
N THR A 35 -8.62 -7.89 16.60
CA THR A 35 -7.80 -8.87 17.30
C THR A 35 -6.31 -8.56 17.19
N MET A 36 -5.88 -7.98 16.08
CA MET A 36 -4.49 -7.58 15.82
C MET A 36 -4.20 -6.11 16.18
N GLY A 37 -5.20 -5.38 16.73
CA GLY A 37 -5.06 -4.00 17.17
C GLY A 37 -5.15 -2.97 16.04
N LEU A 38 -5.71 -3.34 14.88
CA LEU A 38 -5.97 -2.46 13.74
C LEU A 38 -7.40 -1.94 13.80
N SER A 39 -7.60 -0.66 13.43
CA SER A 39 -8.89 0.02 13.49
C SER A 39 -9.30 0.69 12.19
N GLN A 40 -8.37 0.98 11.28
CA GLN A 40 -8.62 1.75 10.07
C GLN A 40 -9.11 0.84 8.94
N LEU A 41 -10.43 0.69 8.81
CA LEU A 41 -11.09 -0.05 7.73
C LEU A 41 -11.61 0.90 6.66
N VAL A 42 -11.28 0.64 5.40
CA VAL A 42 -11.84 1.34 4.24
C VAL A 42 -12.46 0.33 3.30
N LEU A 43 -13.68 0.61 2.88
CA LEU A 43 -14.44 -0.18 1.92
C LEU A 43 -14.52 0.60 0.59
N VAL A 44 -14.01 0.01 -0.47
CA VAL A 44 -14.06 0.60 -1.81
C VAL A 44 -15.19 -0.06 -2.58
N ASP A 45 -16.24 0.72 -2.88
CA ASP A 45 -17.40 0.29 -3.66
C ASP A 45 -17.87 -1.15 -3.30
N PRO A 46 -18.20 -1.41 -2.02
CA PRO A 46 -18.62 -2.73 -1.59
C PRO A 46 -19.94 -3.11 -2.30
N ILE A 47 -20.02 -4.33 -2.84
CA ILE A 47 -21.25 -4.82 -3.52
C ILE A 47 -22.36 -4.99 -2.49
N GLU A 48 -22.03 -5.50 -1.32
CA GLU A 48 -22.94 -5.61 -0.19
C GLU A 48 -22.43 -4.77 0.99
N MET A 49 -23.24 -3.79 1.40
CA MET A 49 -22.92 -2.96 2.56
C MET A 49 -23.00 -3.76 3.87
N PRO A 50 -22.18 -3.43 4.87
CA PRO A 50 -22.26 -4.06 6.19
C PRO A 50 -23.67 -3.96 6.77
N ASN A 51 -24.22 -5.10 7.17
CA ASN A 51 -25.56 -5.24 7.73
C ASN A 51 -25.51 -6.06 9.04
N GLY A 52 -26.66 -6.52 9.53
CA GLY A 52 -26.76 -7.33 10.74
C GLY A 52 -25.92 -8.62 10.71
N GLN A 53 -25.71 -9.23 9.52
CA GLN A 53 -24.86 -10.42 9.37
C GLN A 53 -23.38 -10.06 9.55
N ALA A 54 -22.94 -8.93 8.97
CA ALA A 54 -21.60 -8.42 9.18
C ALA A 54 -21.36 -8.10 10.67
N GLN A 55 -22.32 -7.47 11.34
CA GLN A 55 -22.23 -7.17 12.78
C GLN A 55 -22.13 -8.44 13.62
N ALA A 56 -22.90 -9.48 13.31
CA ALA A 56 -22.83 -10.76 14.01
C ALA A 56 -21.44 -11.42 13.90
N LEU A 57 -20.82 -11.39 12.71
CA LEU A 57 -19.48 -11.96 12.50
C LEU A 57 -18.35 -11.06 13.00
N ALA A 58 -18.56 -9.76 13.07
CA ALA A 58 -17.63 -8.84 13.73
C ALA A 58 -17.57 -9.07 15.25
N ALA A 59 -18.62 -9.64 15.86
CA ALA A 59 -18.72 -9.88 17.30
C ALA A 59 -18.34 -8.60 18.10
N GLY A 60 -17.25 -8.63 18.87
CA GLY A 60 -16.78 -7.47 19.64
C GLY A 60 -16.11 -6.35 18.82
N ALA A 61 -16.04 -6.46 17.47
CA ALA A 61 -15.39 -5.48 16.58
C ALA A 61 -16.39 -4.59 15.80
N THR A 62 -17.58 -4.38 16.33
CA THR A 62 -18.63 -3.55 15.69
C THR A 62 -18.22 -2.08 15.59
N ASP A 63 -17.33 -1.60 16.44
CA ASP A 63 -16.73 -0.27 16.39
C ASP A 63 -15.86 -0.10 15.12
N VAL A 64 -15.11 -1.12 14.69
CA VAL A 64 -14.34 -1.09 13.42
C VAL A 64 -15.28 -0.95 12.23
N LEU A 65 -16.42 -1.68 12.24
CA LEU A 65 -17.43 -1.54 11.19
C LEU A 65 -18.10 -0.16 11.20
N ALA A 66 -18.45 0.34 12.38
CA ALA A 66 -19.14 1.63 12.52
C ALA A 66 -18.26 2.81 12.05
N ASN A 67 -16.94 2.69 12.21
CA ASN A 67 -15.97 3.71 11.81
C ASN A 67 -15.39 3.46 10.41
N ALA A 68 -15.85 2.43 9.69
CA ALA A 68 -15.35 2.13 8.36
C ALA A 68 -15.67 3.26 7.38
N LYS A 69 -14.65 3.76 6.69
CA LYS A 69 -14.81 4.75 5.61
C LYS A 69 -15.27 4.01 4.34
N VAL A 70 -16.30 4.50 3.69
CA VAL A 70 -16.74 3.99 2.39
C VAL A 70 -16.38 5.01 1.31
N VAL A 71 -15.73 4.57 0.25
CA VAL A 71 -15.30 5.41 -0.88
C VAL A 71 -15.65 4.73 -2.21
N SER A 72 -15.64 5.50 -3.29
CA SER A 72 -16.03 4.99 -4.60
C SER A 72 -14.88 4.34 -5.35
N THR A 73 -13.64 4.76 -5.10
CA THR A 73 -12.45 4.29 -5.85
C THR A 73 -11.30 3.92 -4.94
N LEU A 74 -10.43 3.03 -5.43
CA LEU A 74 -9.20 2.69 -4.71
C LEU A 74 -8.29 3.91 -4.57
N SER A 75 -8.23 4.77 -5.58
CA SER A 75 -7.42 6.01 -5.52
C SER A 75 -7.81 6.90 -4.34
N GLU A 76 -9.12 7.09 -4.09
CA GLU A 76 -9.61 7.83 -2.91
C GLU A 76 -9.24 7.16 -1.58
N ALA A 77 -9.20 5.80 -1.58
CA ALA A 77 -8.86 5.05 -0.37
C ALA A 77 -7.40 5.21 0.06
N ILE A 78 -6.51 5.51 -0.88
CA ILE A 78 -5.05 5.46 -0.69
C ILE A 78 -4.32 6.77 -1.01
N GLU A 79 -5.03 7.85 -1.32
CA GLU A 79 -4.45 9.10 -1.82
C GLU A 79 -3.37 9.70 -0.92
N ASP A 80 -3.56 9.59 0.41
CA ASP A 80 -2.68 10.09 1.46
C ASP A 80 -1.63 9.06 1.95
N CYS A 81 -1.64 7.84 1.40
CA CYS A 81 -0.73 6.78 1.83
C CYS A 81 0.65 6.91 1.18
N GLY A 82 1.71 6.86 1.98
CA GLY A 82 3.09 6.79 1.50
C GLY A 82 3.50 5.39 1.05
N LEU A 83 2.84 4.35 1.60
CA LEU A 83 3.03 2.96 1.19
C LEU A 83 1.68 2.29 0.93
N VAL A 84 1.58 1.62 -0.22
CA VAL A 84 0.44 0.79 -0.59
C VAL A 84 0.92 -0.59 -1.01
N VAL A 85 0.40 -1.63 -0.35
CA VAL A 85 0.71 -3.04 -0.65
C VAL A 85 -0.56 -3.75 -1.07
N GLY A 86 -0.60 -4.28 -2.30
CA GLY A 86 -1.73 -5.02 -2.83
C GLY A 86 -1.57 -6.54 -2.64
N THR A 87 -2.63 -7.23 -2.24
CA THR A 87 -2.59 -8.70 -2.16
C THR A 87 -2.76 -9.33 -3.53
N SER A 88 -1.95 -10.33 -3.85
CA SER A 88 -2.01 -11.08 -5.10
C SER A 88 -1.77 -12.56 -4.86
N ALA A 89 -2.71 -13.41 -5.29
CA ALA A 89 -2.57 -14.87 -5.21
C ALA A 89 -1.86 -15.48 -6.42
N ARG A 90 -1.58 -14.70 -7.48
CA ARG A 90 -1.05 -15.21 -8.75
C ARG A 90 0.14 -14.41 -9.23
N SER A 91 1.17 -15.09 -9.74
CA SER A 91 2.19 -14.48 -10.58
C SER A 91 1.54 -13.98 -11.88
N ARG A 92 1.76 -12.70 -12.22
CA ARG A 92 1.18 -12.07 -13.42
C ARG A 92 2.27 -11.83 -14.47
N THR A 93 1.86 -11.48 -15.68
CA THR A 93 2.71 -11.33 -16.88
C THR A 93 3.90 -10.37 -16.68
N LEU A 94 3.75 -9.35 -15.84
CA LEU A 94 4.84 -8.44 -15.45
C LEU A 94 5.17 -8.67 -13.97
N PRO A 95 6.40 -9.12 -13.64
CA PRO A 95 6.82 -9.30 -12.26
C PRO A 95 6.90 -7.94 -11.55
N TRP A 96 5.97 -7.70 -10.62
CA TRP A 96 5.96 -6.53 -9.73
C TRP A 96 6.88 -6.78 -8.53
N PRO A 97 7.35 -5.73 -7.82
CA PRO A 97 8.06 -5.95 -6.56
C PRO A 97 7.19 -6.74 -5.57
N MET A 98 7.63 -7.94 -5.21
CA MET A 98 6.89 -8.86 -4.35
C MET A 98 7.45 -8.85 -2.94
N LEU A 99 6.58 -8.92 -1.96
CA LEU A 99 6.90 -9.10 -0.55
C LEU A 99 6.37 -10.46 -0.06
N GLU A 100 7.10 -11.07 0.84
CA GLU A 100 6.57 -12.13 1.69
C GLU A 100 5.80 -11.52 2.87
N PRO A 101 4.86 -12.23 3.50
CA PRO A 101 4.03 -11.70 4.57
C PRO A 101 4.83 -11.03 5.70
N ARG A 102 5.94 -11.66 6.13
CA ARG A 102 6.83 -11.12 7.16
C ARG A 102 7.45 -9.79 6.72
N GLY A 103 8.05 -9.74 5.54
CA GLY A 103 8.65 -8.53 5.00
C GLY A 103 7.62 -7.42 4.72
N CYS A 104 6.37 -7.79 4.40
CA CYS A 104 5.26 -6.85 4.30
C CYS A 104 4.97 -6.20 5.66
N GLY A 105 4.82 -6.99 6.73
CA GLY A 105 4.58 -6.49 8.08
C GLY A 105 5.70 -5.55 8.56
N GLU A 106 6.97 -5.95 8.37
CA GLU A 106 8.13 -5.13 8.73
C GLU A 106 8.13 -3.79 7.99
N LYS A 107 7.94 -3.83 6.66
CA LYS A 107 7.93 -2.62 5.84
C LYS A 107 6.78 -1.69 6.20
N MET A 108 5.59 -2.22 6.45
CA MET A 108 4.43 -1.41 6.84
C MET A 108 4.67 -0.69 8.18
N ILE A 109 5.24 -1.36 9.18
CA ILE A 109 5.51 -0.74 10.50
C ILE A 109 6.63 0.30 10.42
N ILE A 110 7.68 0.06 9.62
CA ILE A 110 8.74 1.04 9.40
C ILE A 110 8.17 2.32 8.77
N GLU A 111 7.38 2.19 7.71
CA GLU A 111 6.85 3.35 6.99
C GLU A 111 5.66 4.02 7.70
N ALA A 112 4.92 3.29 8.55
CA ALA A 112 3.84 3.83 9.38
C ALA A 112 4.32 4.87 10.42
N SER A 113 5.63 4.99 10.66
CA SER A 113 6.18 6.06 11.49
C SER A 113 6.09 7.45 10.84
N GLU A 114 6.01 7.51 9.52
CA GLU A 114 6.09 8.74 8.74
C GLU A 114 4.74 9.13 8.10
N TYR A 115 3.96 8.15 7.63
CA TYR A 115 2.70 8.38 6.92
C TYR A 115 1.74 7.20 7.03
N PRO A 116 0.44 7.41 6.68
CA PRO A 116 -0.50 6.31 6.54
C PRO A 116 0.00 5.27 5.52
N VAL A 117 -0.21 4.00 5.82
CA VAL A 117 0.12 2.87 4.95
C VAL A 117 -1.11 2.03 4.71
N ALA A 118 -1.27 1.49 3.51
CA ALA A 118 -2.43 0.71 3.14
C ALA A 118 -2.07 -0.72 2.73
N LEU A 119 -2.86 -1.68 3.21
CA LEU A 119 -2.86 -3.06 2.78
C LEU A 119 -4.19 -3.34 2.07
N VAL A 120 -4.13 -3.63 0.77
CA VAL A 120 -5.28 -3.66 -0.12
C VAL A 120 -5.62 -5.10 -0.49
N PHE A 121 -6.88 -5.46 -0.29
CA PHE A 121 -7.44 -6.77 -0.61
C PHE A 121 -8.50 -6.61 -1.70
N GLY A 122 -8.46 -7.48 -2.69
CA GLY A 122 -9.41 -7.49 -3.78
C GLY A 122 -10.61 -8.40 -3.55
N ARG A 123 -11.40 -8.56 -4.60
CA ARG A 123 -12.60 -9.39 -4.65
C ARG A 123 -12.31 -10.85 -4.30
N GLU A 124 -13.26 -11.51 -3.70
CA GLU A 124 -13.15 -12.92 -3.30
C GLU A 124 -12.88 -13.84 -4.50
N SER A 125 -13.51 -13.57 -5.63
CA SER A 125 -13.45 -14.43 -6.82
C SER A 125 -12.23 -14.17 -7.72
N SER A 126 -11.79 -12.91 -7.84
CA SER A 126 -10.82 -12.48 -8.85
C SER A 126 -9.62 -11.69 -8.30
N GLY A 127 -9.66 -11.30 -7.02
CA GLY A 127 -8.66 -10.46 -6.40
C GLY A 127 -8.69 -9.02 -6.94
N LEU A 128 -7.57 -8.34 -6.92
CA LEU A 128 -7.37 -7.01 -7.50
C LEU A 128 -7.23 -7.09 -9.02
N THR A 129 -7.80 -6.12 -9.73
CA THR A 129 -7.58 -5.95 -11.17
C THR A 129 -6.15 -5.51 -11.47
N ASN A 130 -5.75 -5.55 -12.74
CA ASN A 130 -4.43 -5.06 -13.13
C ASN A 130 -4.25 -3.57 -12.87
N ASP A 131 -5.31 -2.78 -13.06
CA ASP A 131 -5.27 -1.33 -12.84
C ASP A 131 -5.15 -1.01 -11.34
N GLU A 132 -5.88 -1.73 -10.48
CA GLU A 132 -5.77 -1.61 -9.03
C GLU A 132 -4.36 -2.03 -8.53
N LEU A 133 -3.80 -3.10 -9.10
CA LEU A 133 -2.45 -3.54 -8.75
C LEU A 133 -1.36 -2.54 -9.17
N GLN A 134 -1.57 -1.78 -10.25
CA GLN A 134 -0.65 -0.73 -10.70
C GLN A 134 -0.61 0.48 -9.75
N LEU A 135 -1.66 0.69 -8.94
CA LEU A 135 -1.69 1.70 -7.89
C LEU A 135 -0.90 1.28 -6.64
N CYS A 136 -0.54 0.00 -6.52
CA CYS A 136 0.21 -0.52 -5.39
C CYS A 136 1.72 -0.42 -5.63
N HIS A 137 2.48 0.01 -4.62
CA HIS A 137 3.95 0.06 -4.68
C HIS A 137 4.57 -1.33 -4.69
N PHE A 138 4.03 -2.23 -3.86
CA PHE A 138 4.44 -3.63 -3.74
C PHE A 138 3.23 -4.54 -3.80
N HIS A 139 3.47 -5.80 -4.14
CA HIS A 139 2.48 -6.84 -3.96
C HIS A 139 2.94 -7.81 -2.88
N VAL A 140 2.00 -8.37 -2.14
CA VAL A 140 2.25 -9.42 -1.16
C VAL A 140 1.51 -10.68 -1.55
N GLN A 141 2.21 -11.81 -1.47
CA GLN A 141 1.62 -13.13 -1.68
C GLN A 141 1.75 -13.95 -0.41
N ILE A 142 0.63 -14.50 0.06
CA ILE A 142 0.63 -15.45 1.16
C ILE A 142 0.99 -16.82 0.58
N PRO A 143 2.09 -17.45 1.02
CA PRO A 143 2.42 -18.80 0.59
C PRO A 143 1.33 -19.77 1.03
N ALA A 144 0.62 -20.35 0.06
CA ALA A 144 -0.43 -21.31 0.29
C ALA A 144 -0.16 -22.60 -0.51
N ASN A 145 -0.93 -23.64 -0.25
CA ASN A 145 -0.83 -24.88 -1.02
C ASN A 145 -1.08 -24.60 -2.51
N PRO A 146 -0.14 -24.93 -3.42
CA PRO A 146 -0.30 -24.69 -4.85
C PRO A 146 -1.57 -25.31 -5.47
N GLU A 147 -2.02 -26.44 -4.91
CA GLU A 147 -3.24 -27.13 -5.36
C GLU A 147 -4.52 -26.43 -4.89
N TYR A 148 -4.44 -25.65 -3.79
CA TYR A 148 -5.58 -24.92 -3.22
C TYR A 148 -5.10 -23.60 -2.59
N SER A 149 -4.80 -22.62 -3.43
CA SER A 149 -4.12 -21.39 -3.04
C SER A 149 -5.06 -20.22 -2.68
N SER A 150 -6.37 -20.38 -2.91
CA SER A 150 -7.33 -19.31 -2.65
C SER A 150 -7.72 -19.28 -1.17
N LEU A 151 -7.31 -18.21 -0.46
CA LEU A 151 -7.76 -17.98 0.92
C LEU A 151 -9.08 -17.21 0.90
N ASN A 152 -9.94 -17.50 1.89
CA ASN A 152 -11.04 -16.62 2.20
C ASN A 152 -10.50 -15.21 2.54
N LEU A 153 -11.24 -14.16 2.18
CA LEU A 153 -10.82 -12.76 2.34
C LEU A 153 -10.45 -12.45 3.81
N ALA A 154 -11.31 -12.82 4.77
CA ALA A 154 -11.03 -12.53 6.17
C ALA A 154 -9.83 -13.32 6.73
N MET A 155 -9.56 -14.52 6.21
CA MET A 155 -8.36 -15.28 6.57
C MET A 155 -7.10 -14.63 6.01
N ALA A 156 -7.15 -14.09 4.79
CA ALA A 156 -6.03 -13.32 4.24
C ALA A 156 -5.77 -12.05 5.06
N VAL A 157 -6.84 -11.32 5.44
CA VAL A 157 -6.74 -10.16 6.34
C VAL A 157 -6.13 -10.58 7.67
N GLN A 158 -6.58 -11.68 8.30
CA GLN A 158 -6.03 -12.17 9.56
C GLN A 158 -4.54 -12.49 9.45
N THR A 159 -4.13 -13.20 8.40
CA THR A 159 -2.73 -13.61 8.21
C THR A 159 -1.80 -12.41 8.10
N LEU A 160 -2.14 -11.45 7.26
CA LEU A 160 -1.30 -10.27 7.04
C LEU A 160 -1.36 -9.29 8.22
N SER A 161 -2.52 -9.13 8.85
CA SER A 161 -2.64 -8.33 10.09
C SER A 161 -1.83 -8.92 11.24
N TYR A 162 -1.70 -10.25 11.31
CA TYR A 162 -0.83 -10.91 12.29
C TYR A 162 0.65 -10.55 12.06
N GLU A 163 1.13 -10.54 10.82
CA GLU A 163 2.50 -10.14 10.51
C GLU A 163 2.77 -8.66 10.83
N VAL A 164 1.80 -7.78 10.56
CA VAL A 164 1.85 -6.38 10.96
C VAL A 164 1.95 -6.26 12.49
N ARG A 165 1.07 -6.98 13.23
CA ARG A 165 1.08 -6.99 14.70
C ARG A 165 2.39 -7.49 15.26
N THR A 166 2.93 -8.57 14.71
CA THR A 166 4.20 -9.16 15.14
C THR A 166 5.35 -8.17 14.94
N SER A 167 5.41 -7.52 13.78
CA SER A 167 6.42 -6.50 13.49
C SER A 167 6.31 -5.28 14.41
N TYR A 168 5.09 -4.86 14.72
CA TYR A 168 4.83 -3.80 15.71
C TYR A 168 5.36 -4.17 17.10
N LEU A 169 5.08 -5.38 17.59
CA LEU A 169 5.55 -5.82 18.90
C LEU A 169 7.09 -5.87 18.96
N LEU A 170 7.74 -6.37 17.91
CA LEU A 170 9.20 -6.38 17.81
C LEU A 170 9.77 -4.95 17.84
N SER A 171 9.14 -4.00 17.16
CA SER A 171 9.59 -2.61 17.16
C SER A 171 9.49 -1.91 18.54
N ILE A 172 8.60 -2.38 19.42
CA ILE A 172 8.47 -1.88 20.80
C ILE A 172 9.52 -2.54 21.70
N ASP A 173 9.72 -3.86 21.55
CA ASP A 173 10.68 -4.60 22.36
C ASP A 173 12.12 -4.09 22.14
N ASP A 174 12.48 -3.78 20.89
CA ASP A 174 13.78 -3.17 20.56
C ASP A 174 13.97 -1.82 21.25
N LYS A 175 12.94 -0.98 21.32
CA LYS A 175 12.98 0.32 22.02
C LYS A 175 13.03 0.19 23.55
N GLN A 176 12.51 -0.90 24.12
CA GLN A 176 12.54 -1.16 25.56
C GLN A 176 13.85 -1.81 26.00
N GLN A 177 14.52 -2.57 25.17
CA GLN A 177 15.82 -3.18 25.49
C GLN A 177 16.95 -2.15 25.57
N GLU A 178 16.82 -0.99 24.97
CA GLU A 178 17.72 0.16 25.19
C GLU A 178 17.58 0.75 26.63
N HIS A 179 16.52 0.40 27.37
CA HIS A 179 16.18 1.00 28.66
C HIS A 179 15.98 0.04 29.83
N SER A 180 16.05 -1.31 29.69
CA SER A 180 15.93 -2.20 30.83
C SER A 180 16.61 -3.58 30.68
N THR A 181 17.52 -3.84 31.57
CA THR A 181 17.96 -5.18 31.97
C THR A 181 16.92 -5.80 32.90
N GLY A 182 15.95 -6.54 32.36
CA GLY A 182 14.90 -7.17 33.19
C GLY A 182 14.34 -8.45 32.56
N ASN A 183 14.53 -9.57 33.26
CA ASN A 183 14.14 -10.93 32.93
C ASN A 183 12.64 -11.11 32.67
N GLY A 184 12.30 -11.51 31.45
CA GLY A 184 11.04 -12.13 31.11
C GLY A 184 11.24 -12.99 29.87
N ALA A 185 11.64 -14.26 30.05
CA ALA A 185 11.90 -15.18 28.95
C ALA A 185 10.59 -15.65 28.32
N TYR A 186 10.21 -15.14 27.14
CA TYR A 186 9.36 -15.91 26.24
C TYR A 186 10.16 -17.08 25.69
N ILE A 187 9.70 -18.30 25.96
CA ILE A 187 10.25 -19.52 25.37
C ILE A 187 9.97 -19.45 23.87
N GLY A 188 11.01 -19.23 23.06
CA GLY A 188 10.90 -19.14 21.61
C GLY A 188 11.46 -17.84 21.01
N LYS A 189 12.47 -17.22 21.63
CA LYS A 189 13.31 -16.27 20.89
C LYS A 189 13.87 -17.03 19.68
N ARG A 190 13.20 -16.92 18.54
CA ARG A 190 13.84 -17.25 17.28
C ARG A 190 14.99 -16.25 17.14
N ASP A 191 16.17 -16.74 16.85
CA ASP A 191 17.24 -15.96 16.25
C ASP A 191 16.73 -15.45 14.88
N ILE A 192 15.85 -14.49 14.92
CA ILE A 192 15.56 -13.64 13.79
C ILE A 192 16.79 -12.74 13.76
N GLY A 193 17.70 -13.05 12.82
CA GLY A 193 18.91 -12.26 12.65
C GLY A 193 18.53 -10.78 12.81
N THR A 194 19.15 -10.16 13.79
CA THR A 194 18.93 -8.79 14.22
C THR A 194 19.15 -7.84 13.05
N LYS A 195 18.15 -7.75 12.16
CA LYS A 195 17.94 -6.53 11.40
C LYS A 195 17.30 -5.57 12.40
N THR A 196 18.15 -4.89 13.16
CA THR A 196 17.78 -3.68 13.89
C THR A 196 16.87 -2.88 12.97
N PHE A 197 15.65 -2.59 13.42
CA PHE A 197 14.81 -1.58 12.80
C PHE A 197 15.62 -0.29 12.85
N LYS A 198 16.38 0.00 11.78
CA LYS A 198 17.04 1.28 11.69
C LYS A 198 15.92 2.30 11.62
N ALA A 199 15.73 3.04 12.69
CA ALA A 199 15.02 4.31 12.61
C ALA A 199 15.64 5.08 11.44
N LYS A 200 14.78 5.64 10.58
CA LYS A 200 15.22 6.53 9.51
C LYS A 200 16.14 7.58 10.12
N SER A 201 17.29 7.83 9.51
CA SER A 201 18.15 8.94 9.89
C SER A 201 17.41 10.24 9.54
N GLU A 202 17.70 11.34 10.24
CA GLU A 202 17.13 12.68 9.93
C GLU A 202 17.42 13.12 8.49
N ASP A 203 18.41 12.51 7.82
CA ASP A 203 18.78 12.74 6.42
C ASP A 203 18.02 11.87 5.41
N ASP A 204 17.24 10.87 5.87
CA ASP A 204 16.43 10.03 4.99
C ASP A 204 15.22 10.82 4.46
N GLU A 205 15.21 11.07 3.16
CA GLU A 205 14.15 11.84 2.51
C GLU A 205 12.81 11.09 2.52
N LEU A 206 11.72 11.84 2.71
CA LEU A 206 10.38 11.29 2.73
C LEU A 206 9.96 10.80 1.33
N TYR A 207 9.26 9.70 1.27
CA TYR A 207 8.63 9.26 0.02
C TYR A 207 7.37 10.09 -0.27
N PRO A 208 7.07 10.33 -1.55
CA PRO A 208 5.82 11.01 -1.93
C PRO A 208 4.61 10.16 -1.58
N VAL A 209 3.51 10.79 -1.21
CA VAL A 209 2.22 10.11 -1.06
C VAL A 209 1.69 9.66 -2.43
N THR A 210 0.74 8.71 -2.42
CA THR A 210 0.22 8.11 -3.66
C THR A 210 -0.32 9.15 -4.63
N GLU A 211 -1.02 10.17 -4.15
CA GLU A 211 -1.54 11.26 -5.00
C GLU A 211 -0.41 12.00 -5.74
N GLU A 212 0.70 12.31 -5.06
CA GLU A 212 1.85 12.99 -5.69
C GLU A 212 2.52 12.11 -6.74
N THR A 213 2.63 10.82 -6.46
CA THR A 213 3.19 9.82 -7.38
C THR A 213 2.29 9.67 -8.63
N GLU A 214 0.96 9.63 -8.46
CA GLU A 214 0.02 9.58 -9.57
C GLU A 214 0.09 10.83 -10.45
N ARG A 215 0.19 12.01 -9.84
CA ARG A 215 0.41 13.28 -10.57
C ARG A 215 1.72 13.27 -11.37
N PHE A 216 2.78 12.65 -10.84
CA PHE A 216 4.03 12.47 -11.56
C PHE A 216 3.85 11.54 -12.76
N TYR A 217 3.19 10.39 -12.62
CA TYR A 217 2.93 9.48 -13.74
C TYR A 217 2.06 10.11 -14.82
N GLN A 218 1.07 10.89 -14.44
CA GLN A 218 0.22 11.62 -15.40
C GLN A 218 1.02 12.66 -16.20
N HIS A 219 1.90 13.43 -15.51
CA HIS A 219 2.81 14.36 -16.15
C HIS A 219 3.77 13.62 -17.12
N PHE A 220 4.31 12.48 -16.69
CA PHE A 220 5.20 11.65 -17.50
C PHE A 220 4.50 11.16 -18.78
N GLU A 221 3.28 10.66 -18.66
CA GLU A 221 2.48 10.20 -19.79
C GLU A 221 2.20 11.35 -20.79
N ASN A 222 1.84 12.53 -20.29
CA ASN A 222 1.59 13.71 -21.12
C ASN A 222 2.84 14.14 -21.89
N ALA A 223 4.00 14.20 -21.24
CA ALA A 223 5.26 14.51 -21.89
C ALA A 223 5.62 13.48 -22.98
N LEU A 224 5.43 12.19 -22.72
CA LEU A 224 5.68 11.14 -23.73
C LEU A 224 4.69 11.19 -24.91
N LYS A 225 3.44 11.57 -24.68
CA LYS A 225 2.47 11.85 -25.74
C LYS A 225 2.88 13.08 -26.56
N GLY A 226 3.30 14.16 -25.90
CA GLY A 226 3.77 15.38 -26.56
C GLY A 226 5.00 15.18 -27.45
N THR A 227 5.90 14.29 -27.09
CA THR A 227 7.06 13.92 -27.91
C THR A 227 6.74 12.94 -29.05
N GLY A 228 5.55 12.32 -29.04
CA GLY A 228 5.14 11.28 -29.97
C GLY A 228 5.72 9.88 -29.65
N PHE A 229 6.35 9.72 -28.49
CA PHE A 229 6.85 8.42 -28.03
C PHE A 229 5.70 7.44 -27.71
N ILE A 230 4.60 7.96 -27.13
CA ILE A 230 3.34 7.24 -26.95
C ILE A 230 2.35 7.81 -27.97
N THR A 231 1.80 6.94 -28.84
CA THR A 231 0.77 7.31 -29.81
C THR A 231 -0.56 6.63 -29.47
N GLN A 232 -1.68 7.22 -29.90
CA GLN A 232 -3.01 6.62 -29.70
C GLN A 232 -3.16 5.24 -30.37
N SER A 233 -2.48 5.02 -31.50
CA SER A 233 -2.50 3.76 -32.23
C SER A 233 -1.65 2.66 -31.57
N HIS A 234 -0.63 3.03 -30.76
CA HIS A 234 0.28 2.11 -30.10
C HIS A 234 0.61 2.58 -28.68
N PRO A 235 -0.37 2.56 -27.74
CA PRO A 235 -0.11 2.98 -26.36
C PRO A 235 0.85 2.02 -25.65
N GLY A 236 0.88 0.77 -26.05
CA GLY A 236 1.75 -0.27 -25.49
C GLY A 236 1.63 -0.39 -23.96
N LEU A 237 2.62 -1.08 -23.36
CA LEU A 237 2.74 -1.20 -21.89
C LEU A 237 3.77 -0.21 -21.32
N VAL A 238 3.99 0.95 -21.99
CA VAL A 238 5.04 1.89 -21.62
C VAL A 238 4.81 2.40 -20.20
N MET A 239 3.63 2.95 -19.91
CA MET A 239 3.32 3.48 -18.58
C MET A 239 3.34 2.40 -17.49
N THR A 240 2.85 1.19 -17.78
CA THR A 240 2.93 0.06 -16.85
C THR A 240 4.37 -0.30 -16.51
N LYS A 241 5.27 -0.31 -17.51
CA LYS A 241 6.70 -0.59 -17.30
C LYS A 241 7.39 0.53 -16.53
N LEU A 242 7.03 1.79 -16.79
CA LEU A 242 7.55 2.95 -16.06
C LEU A 242 7.09 2.95 -14.59
N ARG A 243 5.80 2.71 -14.33
CA ARG A 243 5.29 2.55 -12.97
C ARG A 243 6.05 1.46 -12.21
N ARG A 244 6.24 0.30 -12.84
CA ARG A 244 7.03 -0.79 -12.25
C ARG A 244 8.48 -0.37 -11.96
N LEU A 245 9.12 0.39 -12.87
CA LEU A 245 10.49 0.87 -12.68
C LEU A 245 10.58 1.79 -11.46
N PHE A 246 9.72 2.79 -11.40
CA PHE A 246 9.72 3.77 -10.31
C PHE A 246 9.25 3.18 -8.97
N ASN A 247 8.27 2.28 -8.96
CA ASN A 247 7.87 1.58 -7.73
C ASN A 247 9.01 0.72 -7.17
N ARG A 248 9.85 0.14 -8.04
CA ARG A 248 11.03 -0.60 -7.61
C ARG A 248 12.15 0.33 -7.11
N ALA A 249 12.33 1.48 -7.76
CA ALA A 249 13.35 2.47 -7.38
C ALA A 249 12.96 3.23 -6.11
N ARG A 250 11.66 3.43 -5.86
CA ARG A 250 11.12 4.20 -4.71
C ARG A 250 11.75 5.59 -4.61
N PRO A 251 11.61 6.45 -5.64
CA PRO A 251 12.17 7.78 -5.60
C PRO A 251 11.54 8.61 -4.47
N ASP A 252 12.36 9.41 -3.81
CA ASP A 252 11.92 10.33 -2.78
C ASP A 252 11.26 11.60 -3.37
N VAL A 253 10.77 12.49 -2.49
CA VAL A 253 10.07 13.73 -2.88
C VAL A 253 10.98 14.65 -3.71
N LYS A 254 12.30 14.71 -3.42
CA LYS A 254 13.23 15.59 -4.17
C LYS A 254 13.53 15.02 -5.54
N GLU A 255 13.71 13.71 -5.63
CA GLU A 255 13.89 13.01 -6.90
C GLU A 255 12.68 13.15 -7.82
N ILE A 256 11.44 13.01 -7.28
CA ILE A 256 10.20 13.28 -8.04
C ILE A 256 10.12 14.72 -8.52
N LYS A 257 10.48 15.71 -7.69
CA LYS A 257 10.53 17.13 -8.09
C LYS A 257 11.53 17.36 -9.21
N MET A 258 12.73 16.78 -9.12
CA MET A 258 13.75 16.85 -10.17
C MET A 258 13.23 16.24 -11.48
N MET A 259 12.65 15.04 -11.43
CA MET A 259 12.08 14.38 -12.61
C MET A 259 10.97 15.21 -13.26
N ARG A 260 10.09 15.81 -12.47
CA ARG A 260 9.03 16.71 -12.98
C ARG A 260 9.62 17.95 -13.66
N GLY A 261 10.74 18.49 -13.17
CA GLY A 261 11.47 19.57 -13.82
C GLY A 261 12.02 19.16 -15.19
N ILE A 262 12.56 17.95 -15.32
CA ILE A 262 13.02 17.38 -16.60
C ILE A 262 11.85 17.24 -17.56
N LEU A 263 10.71 16.68 -17.13
CA LEU A 263 9.52 16.52 -17.97
C LEU A 263 8.99 17.88 -18.49
N ALA A 264 8.91 18.88 -17.62
CA ALA A 264 8.52 20.24 -18.03
C ALA A 264 9.47 20.87 -19.07
N SER A 265 10.77 20.54 -19.02
CA SER A 265 11.74 20.95 -20.04
C SER A 265 11.49 20.25 -21.39
N ILE A 266 11.17 18.96 -21.35
CA ILE A 266 10.83 18.17 -22.55
C ILE A 266 9.55 18.71 -23.19
N GLU A 267 8.53 19.04 -22.43
CA GLU A 267 7.27 19.60 -22.95
C GLU A 267 7.51 20.93 -23.66
N ARG A 268 8.28 21.86 -23.06
CA ARG A 268 8.65 23.13 -23.69
C ARG A 268 9.38 22.91 -25.02
N ALA A 269 10.40 22.07 -25.04
CA ALA A 269 11.15 21.76 -26.26
C ALA A 269 10.28 21.10 -27.35
N SER A 270 9.25 20.37 -26.98
CA SER A 270 8.30 19.75 -27.92
C SER A 270 7.38 20.79 -28.56
N VAL A 271 6.91 21.78 -27.80
CA VAL A 271 6.09 22.91 -28.28
C VAL A 271 6.89 23.77 -29.27
N ASP A 272 8.13 24.13 -28.93
CA ASP A 272 8.99 24.96 -29.80
C ASP A 272 9.23 24.29 -31.17
N ARG A 273 9.44 22.94 -31.17
CA ARG A 273 9.58 22.18 -32.44
C ARG A 273 8.33 22.22 -33.34
N VAL A 274 7.15 22.24 -32.74
CA VAL A 274 5.87 22.33 -33.48
C VAL A 274 5.70 23.70 -34.07
N LEU A 275 6.03 24.78 -33.33
CA LEU A 275 5.98 26.14 -33.79
C LEU A 275 6.95 26.40 -34.94
N ASP A 276 8.19 25.93 -34.84
CA ASP A 276 9.21 26.06 -35.91
C ASP A 276 8.81 25.35 -37.23
N LYS A 277 8.09 24.25 -37.15
CA LYS A 277 7.60 23.53 -38.34
C LYS A 277 6.46 24.29 -39.01
N ASN A 278 5.63 25.01 -38.26
CA ASN A 278 4.53 25.79 -38.79
C ASN A 278 4.96 27.16 -39.38
N VAL A 279 6.10 27.68 -38.95
CA VAL A 279 6.69 28.94 -39.52
C VAL A 279 7.44 28.69 -40.82
N LYS A 280 7.86 27.45 -41.07
CA LYS A 280 8.60 27.04 -42.28
C LYS A 280 7.70 26.47 -43.40
N ARG A 281 6.39 26.52 -43.25
CA ARG A 281 5.37 26.27 -44.29
C ARG A 281 4.68 27.56 -44.74
#